data_30e3c065e38616998c5be7897bbd5e9a
#
_entry.id   30e3c065e38616998c5be7897bbd5e9a
#
_cell.length_a   1.000
_cell.length_b   1.000
_cell.length_c   1.000
_cell.angle_alpha   90.00
_cell.angle_beta   90.00
_cell.angle_gamma   90.00
#
_symmetry.space_group_name_H-M   'P 1'
#
loop_
_entity.id
_entity.type
_entity.pdbx_description
1 polymer ?
#
loop_
_entity_poly.entity_id
_entity_poly.type
_entity_poly.pdbx_seq_one_letter_code
_entity_poly.pdbx_strand_id
1 'polypeptide(L)'
;NAPEPELLAQLARVDSHLIAPGYGLIFPDHPSAPSPDLVQTATEILAAQSNADFHRVAASVSEALWRDDAGSLAQLSAEFGTVSTEAAAAAVEAGTAKRRELKHYSGAMFYYGGEWYWGVDRLYHLEQRLAALGADTEPGAPLIAPRPDTDLAGHRDTGHYTLELYASLRSPYTAVIFDRAV
;
A
#
# COMPACT_ATOMS: atom_id res chain seq x y z
N ASN A 1 0.97 -13.65 -12.36
CA ASN A 1 -0.34 -13.19 -12.81
C ASN A 1 -1.38 -13.83 -11.91
N ALA A 2 -2.21 -13.02 -11.26
CA ALA A 2 -3.38 -13.51 -10.56
C ALA A 2 -4.36 -14.11 -11.60
N PRO A 3 -4.99 -15.25 -11.34
CA PRO A 3 -5.94 -15.85 -12.26
C PRO A 3 -7.17 -14.96 -12.50
N GLU A 4 -7.50 -14.10 -11.54
CA GLU A 4 -8.65 -13.20 -11.56
C GLU A 4 -8.24 -11.80 -11.11
N PRO A 5 -7.58 -11.01 -11.96
CA PRO A 5 -6.99 -9.72 -11.58
C PRO A 5 -8.03 -8.69 -11.15
N GLU A 6 -9.24 -8.73 -11.69
CA GLU A 6 -10.32 -7.80 -11.34
C GLU A 6 -10.85 -8.05 -9.92
N LEU A 7 -11.04 -9.33 -9.55
CA LEU A 7 -11.46 -9.70 -8.18
C LEU A 7 -10.38 -9.37 -7.17
N LEU A 8 -9.10 -9.58 -7.50
CA LEU A 8 -8.00 -9.19 -6.64
C LEU A 8 -7.97 -7.67 -6.43
N ALA A 9 -8.16 -6.89 -7.49
CA ALA A 9 -8.20 -5.44 -7.39
C ALA A 9 -9.40 -4.94 -6.57
N GLN A 10 -10.56 -5.60 -6.70
CA GLN A 10 -11.75 -5.30 -5.89
C GLN A 10 -11.49 -5.62 -4.41
N LEU A 11 -10.96 -6.81 -4.11
CA LEU A 11 -10.61 -7.21 -2.76
C LEU A 11 -9.62 -6.21 -2.12
N ALA A 12 -8.57 -5.82 -2.86
CA ALA A 12 -7.59 -4.86 -2.36
C ALA A 12 -8.22 -3.50 -1.99
N ARG A 13 -9.22 -3.03 -2.73
CA ARG A 13 -9.93 -1.78 -2.39
C ARG A 13 -10.77 -1.92 -1.12
N VAL A 14 -11.51 -3.01 -0.99
CA VAL A 14 -12.31 -3.31 0.22
C VAL A 14 -11.39 -3.45 1.43
N ASP A 15 -10.31 -4.19 1.30
CA ASP A 15 -9.32 -4.39 2.36
C ASP A 15 -8.68 -3.07 2.79
N SER A 16 -8.30 -2.21 1.83
CA SER A 16 -7.75 -0.89 2.13
C SER A 16 -8.70 -0.02 2.95
N HIS A 17 -10.01 -0.06 2.64
CA HIS A 17 -11.02 0.66 3.42
C HIS A 17 -11.13 0.12 4.85
N LEU A 18 -11.08 -1.19 5.02
CA LEU A 18 -11.18 -1.84 6.32
C LEU A 18 -9.97 -1.57 7.23
N ILE A 19 -8.76 -1.56 6.66
CA ILE A 19 -7.54 -1.39 7.46
C ILE A 19 -7.16 0.07 7.71
N ALA A 20 -7.54 1.01 6.84
CA ALA A 20 -7.14 2.42 6.92
C ALA A 20 -7.40 3.07 8.29
N PRO A 21 -8.56 2.88 8.95
CA PRO A 21 -8.82 3.47 10.26
C PRO A 21 -7.83 3.04 11.34
N GLY A 22 -7.34 1.79 11.30
CA GLY A 22 -6.33 1.27 12.21
C GLY A 22 -4.99 2.02 12.15
N TYR A 23 -4.74 2.74 11.05
CA TYR A 23 -3.55 3.59 10.84
C TYR A 23 -3.87 5.09 10.89
N GLY A 24 -5.06 5.48 11.35
CA GLY A 24 -5.51 6.87 11.38
C GLY A 24 -5.71 7.48 10.00
N LEU A 25 -5.92 6.67 8.98
CA LEU A 25 -6.11 7.06 7.60
C LEU A 25 -7.58 6.97 7.20
N ILE A 26 -7.97 7.76 6.20
CA ILE A 26 -9.29 7.69 5.58
C ILE A 26 -9.12 7.18 4.15
N PHE A 27 -9.79 6.08 3.84
CA PHE A 27 -9.89 5.56 2.48
C PHE A 27 -11.37 5.49 2.08
N PRO A 28 -11.74 5.84 0.83
CA PRO A 28 -13.13 5.86 0.41
C PRO A 28 -13.85 4.52 0.62
N ASP A 29 -15.11 4.58 1.02
CA ASP A 29 -15.97 3.40 1.07
C ASP A 29 -16.36 2.98 -0.37
N HIS A 30 -16.26 1.69 -0.66
CA HIS A 30 -16.53 1.13 -1.99
C HIS A 30 -15.91 1.91 -3.17
N PRO A 31 -14.60 2.19 -3.14
CA PRO A 31 -13.98 3.00 -4.18
C PRO A 31 -14.02 2.27 -5.52
N SER A 32 -14.39 2.99 -6.57
CA SER A 32 -14.14 2.54 -7.94
C SER A 32 -12.64 2.61 -8.26
N ALA A 33 -12.21 1.92 -9.30
CA ALA A 33 -10.86 2.16 -9.81
C ALA A 33 -10.77 3.60 -10.31
N PRO A 34 -9.69 4.33 -10.01
CA PRO A 34 -9.48 5.67 -10.55
C PRO A 34 -9.49 5.65 -12.10
N SER A 35 -9.98 6.73 -12.70
CA SER A 35 -10.01 6.83 -14.16
C SER A 35 -8.59 6.83 -14.74
N PRO A 36 -8.37 6.28 -15.96
CA PRO A 36 -7.06 6.30 -16.60
C PRO A 36 -6.47 7.69 -16.73
N ASP A 37 -7.28 8.71 -16.99
CA ASP A 37 -6.84 10.09 -17.16
C ASP A 37 -6.31 10.67 -15.83
N LEU A 38 -6.98 10.40 -14.72
CA LEU A 38 -6.52 10.83 -13.40
C LEU A 38 -5.26 10.07 -12.98
N VAL A 39 -5.17 8.78 -13.30
CA VAL A 39 -3.94 7.99 -13.07
C VAL A 39 -2.78 8.59 -13.88
N GLN A 40 -3.02 8.98 -15.13
CA GLN A 40 -2.01 9.62 -15.97
C GLN A 40 -1.54 10.94 -15.35
N THR A 41 -2.47 11.83 -14.98
CA THR A 41 -2.15 13.12 -14.33
C THR A 41 -1.37 12.91 -13.04
N ALA A 42 -1.81 12.01 -12.16
CA ALA A 42 -1.11 11.68 -10.93
C ALA A 42 0.32 11.16 -11.19
N THR A 43 0.49 10.33 -12.21
CA THR A 43 1.80 9.79 -12.60
C THR A 43 2.73 10.90 -13.11
N GLU A 44 2.24 11.85 -13.90
CA GLU A 44 3.00 12.99 -14.42
C GLU A 44 3.46 13.92 -13.29
N ILE A 45 2.59 14.17 -12.29
CA ILE A 45 2.95 14.96 -11.11
C ILE A 45 4.05 14.25 -10.30
N LEU A 46 3.87 12.97 -10.00
CA LEU A 46 4.82 12.21 -9.18
C LEU A 46 6.17 12.01 -9.89
N ALA A 47 6.15 11.78 -11.19
CA ALA A 47 7.38 11.64 -11.99
C ALA A 47 8.18 12.94 -12.12
N ALA A 48 7.56 14.11 -11.90
CA ALA A 48 8.23 15.39 -11.86
C ALA A 48 9.04 15.63 -10.58
N GLN A 49 8.77 14.84 -9.51
CA GLN A 49 9.36 15.10 -8.20
C GLN A 49 10.76 14.52 -8.05
N SER A 50 11.61 15.25 -7.35
CA SER A 50 12.89 14.69 -6.89
C SER A 50 12.64 13.64 -5.80
N ASN A 51 13.60 12.75 -5.55
CA ASN A 51 13.51 11.80 -4.43
C ASN A 51 13.32 12.49 -3.07
N ALA A 52 13.84 13.69 -2.90
CA ALA A 52 13.72 14.46 -1.67
C ALA A 52 12.32 15.05 -1.47
N ASP A 53 11.62 15.38 -2.55
CA ASP A 53 10.31 16.03 -2.53
C ASP A 53 9.15 15.03 -2.67
N PHE A 54 9.41 13.84 -3.19
CA PHE A 54 8.39 12.83 -3.48
C PHE A 54 7.47 12.57 -2.29
N HIS A 55 8.02 12.40 -1.09
CA HIS A 55 7.25 12.10 0.11
C HIS A 55 6.28 13.23 0.52
N ARG A 56 6.58 14.49 0.12
CA ARG A 56 5.74 15.65 0.43
C ARG A 56 4.49 15.72 -0.44
N VAL A 57 4.58 15.16 -1.64
CA VAL A 57 3.55 15.27 -2.68
C VAL A 57 2.73 13.99 -2.83
N ALA A 58 3.36 12.84 -2.63
CA ALA A 58 2.77 11.53 -2.91
C ALA A 58 1.48 11.25 -2.15
N ALA A 59 1.40 11.64 -0.87
CA ALA A 59 0.21 11.44 -0.06
C ALA A 59 -1.00 12.22 -0.61
N SER A 60 -0.82 13.51 -0.89
CA SER A 60 -1.89 14.37 -1.41
C SER A 60 -2.33 13.95 -2.81
N VAL A 61 -1.40 13.55 -3.67
CA VAL A 61 -1.72 13.03 -5.01
C VAL A 61 -2.50 11.72 -4.92
N SER A 62 -2.09 10.79 -4.05
CA SER A 62 -2.81 9.54 -3.84
C SER A 62 -4.21 9.78 -3.29
N GLU A 63 -4.37 10.67 -2.34
CA GLU A 63 -5.66 11.02 -1.75
C GLU A 63 -6.61 11.61 -2.79
N ALA A 64 -6.16 12.59 -3.57
CA ALA A 64 -6.95 13.18 -4.64
C ALA A 64 -7.33 12.15 -5.71
N LEU A 65 -6.40 11.27 -6.09
CA LEU A 65 -6.64 10.20 -7.06
C LEU A 65 -7.74 9.24 -6.59
N TRP A 66 -7.67 8.75 -5.34
CA TRP A 66 -8.63 7.79 -4.82
C TRP A 66 -9.99 8.40 -4.47
N ARG A 67 -10.06 9.72 -4.32
CA ARG A 67 -11.32 10.47 -4.19
C ARG A 67 -11.94 10.88 -5.52
N ASP A 68 -11.32 10.53 -6.64
CA ASP A 68 -11.71 10.95 -7.99
C ASP A 68 -11.78 12.48 -8.13
N ASP A 69 -10.87 13.19 -7.42
CA ASP A 69 -10.86 14.65 -7.34
C ASP A 69 -9.90 15.26 -8.37
N ALA A 70 -10.41 15.45 -9.59
CA ALA A 70 -9.70 16.09 -10.68
C ALA A 70 -9.28 17.55 -10.34
N GLY A 71 -10.08 18.24 -9.52
CA GLY A 71 -9.79 19.63 -9.11
C GLY A 71 -8.55 19.71 -8.24
N SER A 72 -8.44 18.86 -7.23
CA SER A 72 -7.24 18.77 -6.38
C SER A 72 -6.01 18.33 -7.18
N LEU A 73 -6.14 17.37 -8.10
CA LEU A 73 -5.03 16.98 -8.97
C LEU A 73 -4.56 18.12 -9.87
N ALA A 74 -5.48 18.93 -10.41
CA ALA A 74 -5.11 20.10 -11.22
C ALA A 74 -4.37 21.16 -10.38
N GLN A 75 -4.76 21.39 -9.11
CA GLN A 75 -4.05 22.27 -8.20
C GLN A 75 -2.65 21.77 -7.87
N LEU A 76 -2.52 20.47 -7.56
CA LEU A 76 -1.23 19.84 -7.29
C LEU A 76 -0.31 19.88 -8.52
N SER A 77 -0.86 19.70 -9.72
CA SER A 77 -0.13 19.87 -10.99
C SER A 77 0.42 21.28 -11.16
N ALA A 78 -0.38 22.30 -10.85
CA ALA A 78 0.03 23.69 -10.93
C ALA A 78 1.09 24.08 -9.89
N GLU A 79 0.99 23.50 -8.68
CA GLU A 79 1.90 23.80 -7.56
C GLU A 79 3.24 23.08 -7.69
N PHE A 80 3.23 21.79 -8.04
CA PHE A 80 4.41 20.91 -8.01
C PHE A 80 4.98 20.59 -9.40
N GLY A 81 4.29 21.02 -10.46
CA GLY A 81 4.66 20.75 -11.84
C GLY A 81 4.35 19.32 -12.30
N THR A 82 4.54 19.11 -13.59
CA THR A 82 4.39 17.82 -14.27
C THR A 82 5.52 17.59 -15.26
N VAL A 83 5.72 16.35 -15.64
CA VAL A 83 6.53 15.99 -16.82
C VAL A 83 5.62 15.61 -17.99
N SER A 84 6.19 15.43 -19.19
CA SER A 84 5.42 14.92 -20.32
C SER A 84 4.97 13.47 -20.08
N THR A 85 3.92 13.06 -20.78
CA THR A 85 3.41 11.68 -20.76
C THR A 85 4.50 10.66 -21.06
N GLU A 86 5.38 10.95 -22.02
CA GLU A 86 6.51 10.08 -22.40
C GLU A 86 7.54 9.99 -21.28
N ALA A 87 7.85 11.10 -20.61
CA ALA A 87 8.78 11.11 -19.49
C ALA A 87 8.21 10.37 -18.27
N ALA A 88 6.92 10.52 -18.00
CA ALA A 88 6.22 9.78 -16.97
C ALA A 88 6.24 8.26 -17.24
N ALA A 89 5.93 7.86 -18.47
CA ALA A 89 6.00 6.45 -18.89
C ALA A 89 7.42 5.88 -18.75
N ALA A 90 8.45 6.64 -19.12
CA ALA A 90 9.84 6.23 -18.95
C ALA A 90 10.22 6.06 -17.47
N ALA A 91 9.74 6.92 -16.58
CA ALA A 91 9.97 6.81 -15.14
C ALA A 91 9.30 5.54 -14.55
N VAL A 92 8.08 5.23 -14.97
CA VAL A 92 7.38 3.99 -14.57
C VAL A 92 8.11 2.75 -15.07
N GLU A 93 8.58 2.74 -16.32
CA GLU A 93 9.34 1.61 -16.87
C GLU A 93 10.68 1.42 -16.14
N ALA A 94 11.39 2.50 -15.83
CA ALA A 94 12.63 2.44 -15.05
C ALA A 94 12.38 1.84 -13.64
N GLY A 95 11.33 2.28 -12.96
CA GLY A 95 10.91 1.71 -11.67
C GLY A 95 10.54 0.24 -11.78
N THR A 96 9.83 -0.13 -12.83
CA THR A 96 9.44 -1.53 -13.10
C THR A 96 10.66 -2.41 -13.39
N ALA A 97 11.62 -1.92 -14.17
CA ALA A 97 12.88 -2.62 -14.45
C ALA A 97 13.69 -2.84 -13.15
N LYS A 98 13.79 -1.79 -12.32
CA LYS A 98 14.48 -1.87 -11.02
C LYS A 98 13.83 -2.88 -10.08
N ARG A 99 12.51 -2.86 -9.97
CA ARG A 99 11.75 -3.84 -9.18
C ARG A 99 12.00 -5.28 -9.64
N ARG A 100 12.03 -5.53 -10.96
CA ARG A 100 12.32 -6.85 -11.55
C ARG A 100 13.75 -7.29 -11.26
N GLU A 101 14.74 -6.38 -11.40
CA GLU A 101 16.14 -6.63 -11.02
C GLU A 101 16.23 -7.08 -9.55
N LEU A 102 15.48 -6.44 -8.66
CA LEU A 102 15.39 -6.78 -7.24
C LEU A 102 14.47 -7.99 -6.97
N LYS A 103 14.02 -8.69 -8.02
CA LYS A 103 13.28 -9.97 -7.97
C LYS A 103 11.92 -9.88 -7.29
N HIS A 104 11.20 -8.78 -7.49
CA HIS A 104 9.82 -8.66 -7.02
C HIS A 104 8.83 -8.44 -8.18
N TYR A 105 7.59 -8.92 -7.99
CA TYR A 105 6.54 -8.91 -9.01
C TYR A 105 5.45 -7.86 -8.77
N SER A 106 5.33 -7.30 -7.55
CA SER A 106 4.27 -6.36 -7.16
C SER A 106 4.81 -4.96 -6.91
N GLY A 107 3.95 -3.95 -7.09
CA GLY A 107 4.14 -2.58 -6.58
C GLY A 107 3.75 -2.44 -5.11
N ALA A 108 3.71 -1.19 -4.61
CA ALA A 108 3.37 -0.85 -3.22
C ALA A 108 4.20 -1.61 -2.17
N MET A 109 5.49 -1.74 -2.43
CA MET A 109 6.45 -2.50 -1.63
C MET A 109 7.58 -1.61 -1.18
N PHE A 110 8.12 -1.91 0.00
CA PHE A 110 9.34 -1.28 0.50
C PHE A 110 10.51 -2.23 0.37
N TYR A 111 11.65 -1.72 -0.07
CA TYR A 111 12.89 -2.49 -0.20
C TYR A 111 14.01 -1.83 0.61
N TYR A 112 14.60 -2.58 1.52
CA TYR A 112 15.72 -2.11 2.31
C TYR A 112 16.70 -3.25 2.61
N GLY A 113 17.99 -3.01 2.37
CA GLY A 113 19.07 -3.91 2.78
C GLY A 113 18.95 -5.36 2.27
N GLY A 114 18.44 -5.57 1.06
CA GLY A 114 18.27 -6.90 0.48
C GLY A 114 16.92 -7.55 0.77
N GLU A 115 16.04 -6.89 1.50
CA GLU A 115 14.74 -7.43 1.93
C GLU A 115 13.57 -6.60 1.43
N TRP A 116 12.44 -7.27 1.22
CA TRP A 116 11.17 -6.68 0.83
C TRP A 116 10.17 -6.68 1.99
N TYR A 117 9.44 -5.58 2.14
CA TYR A 117 8.38 -5.42 3.13
C TYR A 117 7.08 -5.07 2.42
N TRP A 118 6.06 -5.88 2.62
CA TRP A 118 4.80 -5.81 1.87
C TRP A 118 3.71 -5.11 2.66
N GLY A 119 3.28 -3.97 2.13
CA GLY A 119 2.11 -3.27 2.65
C GLY A 119 2.33 -2.55 3.98
N VAL A 120 1.33 -1.79 4.39
CA VAL A 120 1.35 -1.01 5.63
C VAL A 120 1.35 -1.89 6.87
N ASP A 121 0.70 -3.04 6.81
CA ASP A 121 0.56 -4.00 7.92
C ASP A 121 1.86 -4.72 8.29
N ARG A 122 2.93 -4.51 7.55
CA ARG A 122 4.27 -5.08 7.80
C ARG A 122 5.37 -4.04 7.96
N LEU A 123 5.03 -2.75 7.96
CA LEU A 123 6.00 -1.68 8.18
C LEU A 123 6.69 -1.78 9.55
N TYR A 124 6.03 -2.29 10.57
CA TYR A 124 6.64 -2.51 11.88
C TYR A 124 7.88 -3.40 11.81
N HIS A 125 7.97 -4.35 10.89
CA HIS A 125 9.17 -5.15 10.69
C HIS A 125 10.34 -4.32 10.15
N LEU A 126 10.06 -3.40 9.20
CA LEU A 126 11.06 -2.48 8.68
C LEU A 126 11.54 -1.52 9.77
N GLU A 127 10.63 -0.92 10.54
CA GLU A 127 10.98 -0.04 11.66
C GLU A 127 11.84 -0.74 12.70
N GLN A 128 11.46 -1.95 13.12
CA GLN A 128 12.27 -2.75 14.06
C GLN A 128 13.67 -3.05 13.52
N ARG A 129 13.79 -3.34 12.21
CA ARG A 129 15.08 -3.56 11.57
C ARG A 129 15.93 -2.29 11.55
N LEU A 130 15.34 -1.14 11.21
CA LEU A 130 16.04 0.14 11.21
C LEU A 130 16.52 0.51 12.61
N ALA A 131 15.68 0.31 13.63
CA ALA A 131 16.06 0.50 15.03
C ALA A 131 17.22 -0.41 15.45
N ALA A 132 17.18 -1.70 15.08
CA ALA A 132 18.24 -2.65 15.37
C ALA A 132 19.59 -2.29 14.69
N LEU A 133 19.54 -1.57 13.57
CA LEU A 133 20.73 -1.06 12.86
C LEU A 133 21.20 0.31 13.37
N GLY A 134 20.53 0.89 14.37
CA GLY A 134 20.87 2.22 14.88
C GLY A 134 20.50 3.36 13.91
N ALA A 135 19.59 3.11 12.96
CA ALA A 135 19.11 4.09 11.99
C ALA A 135 17.85 4.83 12.48
N ASP A 136 17.42 4.55 13.70
CA ASP A 136 16.33 5.25 14.36
C ASP A 136 16.78 6.62 14.84
N THR A 137 16.06 7.67 14.47
CA THR A 137 16.35 9.05 14.90
C THR A 137 15.85 9.34 16.31
N GLU A 138 14.90 8.54 16.82
CA GLU A 138 14.32 8.66 18.15
C GLU A 138 14.31 7.31 18.88
N PRO A 139 15.46 6.80 19.30
CA PRO A 139 15.56 5.48 19.93
C PRO A 139 14.65 5.33 21.14
N GLY A 140 13.81 4.29 21.12
CA GLY A 140 12.84 4.02 22.17
C GLY A 140 11.48 4.69 22.00
N ALA A 141 11.27 5.49 20.96
CA ALA A 141 9.94 5.98 20.60
C ALA A 141 9.02 4.82 20.15
N PRO A 142 7.71 4.96 20.33
CA PRO A 142 6.75 4.00 19.78
C PRO A 142 6.90 3.90 18.25
N LEU A 143 6.62 2.71 17.69
CA LEU A 143 6.61 2.51 16.25
C LEU A 143 5.58 3.46 15.59
N ILE A 144 5.93 4.01 14.41
CA ILE A 144 5.05 4.89 13.63
C ILE A 144 3.91 4.07 12.99
N ALA A 145 4.22 2.87 12.53
CA ALA A 145 3.24 1.93 11.98
C ALA A 145 3.24 0.61 12.76
N PRO A 146 2.76 0.59 14.02
CA PRO A 146 2.74 -0.61 14.83
C PRO A 146 1.81 -1.65 14.20
N ARG A 147 2.07 -2.92 14.51
CA ARG A 147 1.10 -3.96 14.18
C ARG A 147 -0.23 -3.64 14.85
N PRO A 148 -1.36 -3.57 14.11
CA PRO A 148 -2.65 -3.36 14.72
C PRO A 148 -2.97 -4.44 15.74
N ASP A 149 -3.46 -4.04 16.91
CA ASP A 149 -3.96 -4.98 17.89
C ASP A 149 -5.23 -5.65 17.38
N THR A 150 -5.32 -6.94 17.59
CA THR A 150 -6.56 -7.68 17.35
C THR A 150 -7.45 -7.53 18.56
N ASP A 151 -8.24 -6.47 18.61
CA ASP A 151 -9.26 -6.29 19.61
C ASP A 151 -10.54 -7.02 19.21
N LEU A 152 -10.89 -8.04 19.94
CA LEU A 152 -12.16 -8.74 19.77
C LEU A 152 -13.34 -7.94 20.34
N ALA A 153 -13.08 -6.74 20.93
CA ALA A 153 -14.09 -5.81 21.48
C ALA A 153 -15.18 -6.51 22.32
N GLY A 154 -14.81 -7.56 23.00
CA GLY A 154 -15.77 -8.39 23.77
C GLY A 154 -16.70 -9.26 22.91
N HIS A 155 -16.57 -9.18 21.58
CA HIS A 155 -17.29 -10.08 20.67
C HIS A 155 -16.73 -11.49 20.78
N ARG A 156 -17.51 -12.37 21.35
CA ARG A 156 -17.23 -13.81 21.37
C ARG A 156 -18.27 -14.50 20.51
N ASP A 157 -17.82 -15.54 19.81
CA ASP A 157 -18.76 -16.40 19.10
C ASP A 157 -19.79 -16.96 20.08
N THR A 158 -21.06 -16.68 19.80
CA THR A 158 -22.21 -17.20 20.51
C THR A 158 -22.80 -18.44 19.84
N GLY A 159 -22.10 -19.03 18.89
CA GLY A 159 -22.56 -20.15 18.07
C GLY A 159 -23.43 -19.76 16.89
N HIS A 160 -23.48 -18.45 16.53
CA HIS A 160 -24.26 -17.93 15.41
C HIS A 160 -23.44 -17.62 14.15
N TYR A 161 -22.12 -17.75 14.25
CA TYR A 161 -21.24 -17.45 13.10
C TYR A 161 -20.64 -18.74 12.54
N THR A 162 -20.53 -18.78 11.22
CA THR A 162 -19.85 -19.86 10.50
C THR A 162 -18.64 -19.27 9.79
N LEU A 163 -17.46 -19.82 10.03
CA LEU A 163 -16.24 -19.50 9.30
C LEU A 163 -16.02 -20.56 8.22
N GLU A 164 -16.00 -20.13 6.95
CA GLU A 164 -15.64 -20.98 5.82
C GLU A 164 -14.19 -20.72 5.44
N LEU A 165 -13.34 -21.73 5.55
CA LEU A 165 -11.92 -21.65 5.20
C LEU A 165 -11.66 -22.32 3.84
N TYR A 166 -11.27 -21.52 2.85
CA TYR A 166 -10.83 -21.97 1.51
C TYR A 166 -9.32 -22.13 1.48
N ALA A 167 -8.83 -23.25 1.99
CA ALA A 167 -7.41 -23.50 2.13
C ALA A 167 -6.76 -23.86 0.79
N SER A 168 -5.59 -23.30 0.52
CA SER A 168 -4.73 -23.70 -0.59
C SER A 168 -3.46 -24.37 -0.08
N LEU A 169 -3.30 -25.67 -0.27
CA LEU A 169 -2.11 -26.41 0.15
C LEU A 169 -0.82 -25.96 -0.57
N ARG A 170 -0.94 -25.16 -1.63
CA ARG A 170 0.19 -24.54 -2.35
C ARG A 170 0.60 -23.19 -1.75
N SER A 171 -0.18 -22.65 -0.82
CA SER A 171 0.10 -21.39 -0.17
C SER A 171 0.84 -21.59 1.15
N PRO A 172 2.03 -21.00 1.33
CA PRO A 172 2.72 -21.03 2.62
C PRO A 172 1.92 -20.35 3.73
N TYR A 173 1.05 -19.40 3.40
CA TYR A 173 0.17 -18.74 4.38
C TYR A 173 -0.84 -19.72 4.98
N THR A 174 -1.39 -20.63 4.18
CA THR A 174 -2.27 -21.70 4.70
C THR A 174 -1.55 -22.54 5.75
N ALA A 175 -0.30 -22.94 5.48
CA ALA A 175 0.48 -23.73 6.42
C ALA A 175 0.73 -23.00 7.76
N VAL A 176 0.90 -21.67 7.72
CA VAL A 176 1.16 -20.86 8.92
C VAL A 176 -0.10 -20.64 9.77
N ILE A 177 -1.28 -20.52 9.16
CA ILE A 177 -2.51 -20.17 9.87
C ILE A 177 -3.39 -21.35 10.21
N PHE A 178 -3.13 -22.52 9.63
CA PHE A 178 -4.05 -23.67 9.69
C PHE A 178 -4.40 -24.08 11.13
N ASP A 179 -3.40 -24.23 11.99
CA ASP A 179 -3.59 -24.59 13.40
C ASP A 179 -4.32 -23.52 14.23
N ARG A 180 -4.49 -22.33 13.68
CA ARG A 180 -5.15 -21.21 14.36
C ARG A 180 -6.56 -20.94 13.83
N ALA A 181 -6.89 -21.49 12.68
CA ALA A 181 -8.17 -21.30 12.01
C ALA A 181 -9.14 -22.49 12.22
N VAL A 182 -8.66 -23.61 12.78
CA VAL A 182 -9.46 -24.83 13.03
C VAL A 182 -9.81 -25.01 14.51
#